data_c88611e2bafdc85498c937ab348f6493
#
_entry.id   c88611e2bafdc85498c937ab348f6493
#
_cell.length_a   1.000
_cell.length_b   1.000
_cell.length_c   1.000
_cell.angle_alpha   90.00
_cell.angle_beta   90.00
_cell.angle_gamma   90.00
#
_symmetry.space_group_name_H-M   'P 1'
#
loop_
_entity.id
_entity.type
_entity.pdbx_description
1 polymer ?
#
loop_
_entity_poly.entity_id
_entity_poly.type
_entity_poly.pdbx_seq_one_letter_code
_entity_poly.pdbx_strand_id
1 'polypeptide(L)'
;YRETRHMDVPFLDCRLWTVENLDLYGYKEGRLPLPGDPAGVVEADLGEQSLFRGISDAHFRGTYNDRKETRAFHRNGRHAYVFSKSMYAADVFISIPKLKAHAKVGATLNVKGLIGTIANKNCLVHWRIGFPSQGGDEYPEPGRRSDRLKLSVQHFLMDHLPERVHLAGRNLLRKTPPG
;
A
#
# COMPACT_ATOMS: atom_id res chain seq x y z
N TYR A 1 -18.12 16.49 -18.59
CA TYR A 1 -18.12 15.83 -19.91
C TYR A 1 -19.52 15.44 -20.33
N ARG A 2 -20.33 14.90 -19.40
CA ARG A 2 -21.77 14.61 -19.64
C ARG A 2 -22.54 15.86 -20.02
N GLU A 3 -22.33 16.95 -19.30
CA GLU A 3 -23.03 18.21 -19.52
C GLU A 3 -22.66 18.87 -20.84
N THR A 4 -21.40 18.75 -21.29
CA THR A 4 -20.91 19.48 -22.46
C THR A 4 -20.97 18.68 -23.76
N ARG A 5 -20.99 17.33 -23.68
CA ARG A 5 -20.93 16.45 -24.85
C ARG A 5 -22.08 15.47 -24.96
N HIS A 6 -23.01 15.47 -24.00
CA HIS A 6 -24.13 14.52 -23.90
C HIS A 6 -23.70 13.05 -24.02
N MET A 7 -22.47 12.77 -23.61
CA MET A 7 -21.92 11.39 -23.60
C MET A 7 -22.05 10.82 -22.20
N ASP A 8 -22.63 9.65 -22.11
CA ASP A 8 -22.63 8.90 -20.86
C ASP A 8 -21.31 8.16 -20.72
N VAL A 9 -20.45 8.70 -19.85
CA VAL A 9 -19.17 8.06 -19.50
C VAL A 9 -19.38 7.29 -18.19
N PRO A 10 -19.35 5.95 -18.23
CA PRO A 10 -19.50 5.17 -17.01
C PRO A 10 -18.30 5.42 -16.08
N PHE A 11 -18.60 5.54 -14.81
CA PHE A 11 -17.60 5.64 -13.75
C PHE A 11 -17.63 4.37 -12.90
N LEU A 12 -16.46 3.76 -12.71
CA LEU A 12 -16.31 2.52 -11.96
C LEU A 12 -15.22 2.67 -10.90
N ASP A 13 -15.57 2.37 -9.65
CA ASP A 13 -14.59 2.18 -8.59
C ASP A 13 -14.21 0.70 -8.53
N CYS A 14 -13.04 0.37 -9.03
CA CYS A 14 -12.56 -1.00 -9.12
C CYS A 14 -12.07 -1.60 -7.79
N ARG A 15 -12.07 -0.83 -6.71
CA ARG A 15 -11.65 -1.33 -5.40
C ARG A 15 -12.69 -2.29 -4.82
N LEU A 16 -12.21 -3.38 -4.21
CA LEU A 16 -13.08 -4.33 -3.50
C LEU A 16 -13.60 -3.80 -2.16
N TRP A 17 -12.88 -2.86 -1.58
CA TRP A 17 -13.21 -2.27 -0.28
C TRP A 17 -12.50 -0.93 -0.08
N THR A 18 -13.02 -0.15 0.86
CA THR A 18 -12.40 1.06 1.36
C THR A 18 -12.24 1.01 2.86
N VAL A 19 -11.59 2.01 3.44
CA VAL A 19 -11.48 2.12 4.90
C VAL A 19 -12.67 2.88 5.45
N GLU A 20 -13.14 2.46 6.61
CA GLU A 20 -14.25 3.12 7.31
C GLU A 20 -13.78 4.44 7.94
N ASN A 21 -12.65 4.37 8.64
CA ASN A 21 -12.08 5.51 9.34
C ASN A 21 -10.68 5.83 8.82
N LEU A 22 -10.44 7.11 8.57
CA LEU A 22 -9.14 7.66 8.25
C LEU A 22 -8.86 8.81 9.19
N ASP A 23 -7.92 8.63 10.12
CA ASP A 23 -7.55 9.70 11.03
C ASP A 23 -6.59 10.73 10.40
N LEU A 24 -6.37 11.84 11.11
CA LEU A 24 -5.47 12.92 10.69
C LEU A 24 -4.02 12.47 10.47
N TYR A 25 -3.62 11.33 11.04
CA TYR A 25 -2.28 10.74 10.92
C TYR A 25 -2.20 9.68 9.83
N GLY A 26 -3.25 9.54 9.01
CA GLY A 26 -3.30 8.55 7.93
C GLY A 26 -3.55 7.12 8.40
N TYR A 27 -3.95 6.93 9.65
CA TYR A 27 -4.33 5.61 10.14
C TYR A 27 -5.68 5.19 9.58
N LYS A 28 -5.76 3.94 9.15
CA LYS A 28 -6.91 3.38 8.46
C LYS A 28 -7.47 2.23 9.29
N GLU A 29 -8.75 2.32 9.61
CA GLU A 29 -9.45 1.36 10.45
C GLU A 29 -10.75 0.91 9.78
N GLY A 30 -11.10 -0.36 10.00
CA GLY A 30 -12.30 -0.95 9.40
C GLY A 30 -12.20 -1.22 7.91
N ARG A 31 -13.14 -1.99 7.40
CA ARG A 31 -13.33 -2.28 5.97
C ARG A 31 -14.79 -2.13 5.60
N LEU A 32 -15.06 -1.28 4.64
CA LEU A 32 -16.35 -1.18 3.98
C LEU A 32 -16.24 -1.83 2.60
N PRO A 33 -17.03 -2.86 2.30
CA PRO A 33 -17.06 -3.48 0.97
C PRO A 33 -17.55 -2.46 -0.06
N LEU A 34 -16.99 -2.54 -1.25
CA LEU A 34 -17.41 -1.77 -2.41
C LEU A 34 -17.92 -2.74 -3.48
N PRO A 35 -18.76 -2.26 -4.41
CA PRO A 35 -19.24 -3.10 -5.52
C PRO A 35 -18.10 -3.71 -6.33
N GLY A 36 -16.99 -3.00 -6.48
CA GLY A 36 -15.85 -3.43 -7.27
C GLY A 36 -16.15 -3.45 -8.77
N ASP A 37 -15.32 -4.18 -9.48
CA ASP A 37 -15.48 -4.39 -10.92
C ASP A 37 -16.61 -5.40 -11.21
N PRO A 38 -17.64 -5.06 -11.99
CA PRO A 38 -18.70 -5.99 -12.36
C PRO A 38 -18.20 -7.23 -13.10
N ALA A 39 -17.08 -7.14 -13.84
CA ALA A 39 -16.43 -8.27 -14.47
C ALA A 39 -15.64 -9.14 -13.49
N GLY A 40 -15.50 -8.69 -12.25
CA GLY A 40 -14.75 -9.35 -11.20
C GLY A 40 -13.27 -8.94 -11.16
N VAL A 41 -12.46 -9.81 -10.56
CA VAL A 41 -11.02 -9.58 -10.41
C VAL A 41 -10.21 -10.70 -11.02
N VAL A 42 -8.96 -10.42 -11.33
CA VAL A 42 -7.96 -11.40 -11.73
C VAL A 42 -6.77 -11.29 -10.78
N GLU A 43 -6.27 -12.43 -10.36
CA GLU A 43 -5.02 -12.51 -9.60
C GLU A 43 -3.88 -12.87 -10.55
N ALA A 44 -2.82 -12.08 -10.53
CA ALA A 44 -1.59 -12.33 -11.27
C ALA A 44 -0.46 -12.59 -10.27
N ASP A 45 0.12 -13.78 -10.32
CA ASP A 45 1.29 -14.13 -9.52
C ASP A 45 2.55 -14.00 -10.38
N LEU A 46 3.47 -13.14 -9.95
CA LEU A 46 4.73 -12.91 -10.63
C LEU A 46 5.79 -13.96 -10.24
N GLY A 47 5.63 -14.66 -9.12
CA GLY A 47 6.57 -15.67 -8.65
C GLY A 47 8.03 -15.21 -8.77
N GLU A 48 8.84 -16.01 -9.46
CA GLU A 48 10.27 -15.72 -9.69
C GLU A 48 10.56 -14.49 -10.55
N GLN A 49 9.59 -13.95 -11.26
CA GLN A 49 9.73 -12.72 -12.04
C GLN A 49 9.60 -11.46 -11.17
N SER A 50 9.17 -11.61 -9.93
CA SER A 50 9.04 -10.50 -8.99
C SER A 50 10.41 -9.95 -8.58
N LEU A 51 10.52 -8.63 -8.49
CA LEU A 51 11.68 -7.96 -7.88
C LEU A 51 11.78 -8.22 -6.37
N PHE A 52 10.72 -8.75 -5.74
CA PHE A 52 10.71 -9.15 -4.34
C PHE A 52 11.17 -10.60 -4.11
N ARG A 53 11.52 -11.35 -5.16
CA ARG A 53 11.99 -12.73 -5.01
C ARG A 53 13.18 -12.78 -4.06
N GLY A 54 13.20 -13.78 -3.21
CA GLY A 54 14.27 -13.96 -2.22
C GLY A 54 14.24 -13.00 -1.04
N ILE A 55 13.29 -12.06 -1.00
CA ILE A 55 13.11 -11.15 0.11
C ILE A 55 12.12 -11.76 1.10
N SER A 56 12.49 -11.75 2.39
CA SER A 56 11.60 -12.24 3.45
C SER A 56 10.32 -11.42 3.53
N ASP A 57 9.18 -12.11 3.48
CA ASP A 57 7.86 -11.51 3.68
C ASP A 57 7.69 -10.87 5.06
N ALA A 58 8.57 -11.21 6.03
CA ALA A 58 8.58 -10.60 7.35
C ALA A 58 8.80 -9.07 7.32
N HIS A 59 9.42 -8.55 6.26
CA HIS A 59 9.64 -7.11 6.10
C HIS A 59 8.47 -6.38 5.44
N PHE A 60 7.56 -7.09 4.82
CA PHE A 60 6.48 -6.49 4.06
C PHE A 60 5.39 -5.90 4.95
N ARG A 61 4.92 -4.73 4.57
CA ARG A 61 3.80 -4.00 5.17
C ARG A 61 2.77 -3.72 4.09
N GLY A 62 1.51 -3.73 4.45
CA GLY A 62 0.42 -3.39 3.55
C GLY A 62 0.09 -1.90 3.56
N THR A 63 -0.51 -1.46 2.48
CA THR A 63 -1.01 -0.08 2.34
C THR A 63 -2.04 0.28 3.41
N TYR A 64 -2.79 -0.71 3.91
CA TYR A 64 -3.88 -0.53 4.86
C TYR A 64 -3.66 -1.23 6.21
N ASN A 65 -2.41 -1.42 6.59
CA ASN A 65 -2.00 -2.00 7.86
C ASN A 65 -2.40 -3.46 8.11
N ASP A 66 -2.97 -4.16 7.14
CA ASP A 66 -3.20 -5.60 7.24
C ASP A 66 -1.97 -6.37 6.77
N ARG A 67 -0.99 -6.44 7.66
CA ARG A 67 0.26 -7.14 7.42
C ARG A 67 0.07 -8.63 7.11
N LYS A 68 -0.88 -9.27 7.79
CA LYS A 68 -1.16 -10.70 7.60
C LYS A 68 -1.63 -10.98 6.18
N GLU A 69 -2.52 -10.16 5.67
CA GLU A 69 -3.03 -10.28 4.31
C GLU A 69 -1.94 -9.95 3.28
N THR A 70 -1.18 -8.85 3.48
CA THR A 70 -0.04 -8.51 2.61
C THR A 70 0.95 -9.65 2.51
N ARG A 71 1.34 -10.23 3.63
CA ARG A 71 2.24 -11.38 3.66
C ARG A 71 1.66 -12.61 2.97
N ALA A 72 0.35 -12.83 3.04
CA ALA A 72 -0.29 -13.94 2.34
C ALA A 72 -0.14 -13.85 0.82
N PHE A 73 -0.07 -12.65 0.26
CA PHE A 73 0.21 -12.42 -1.16
C PHE A 73 1.67 -12.60 -1.55
N HIS A 74 2.61 -12.54 -0.59
CA HIS A 74 4.05 -12.45 -0.89
C HIS A 74 4.92 -13.46 -0.13
N ARG A 75 4.41 -14.63 0.21
CA ARG A 75 5.16 -15.67 0.93
C ARG A 75 5.39 -16.92 0.07
N ASN A 76 6.39 -17.70 0.43
CA ASN A 76 6.68 -19.00 -0.19
C ASN A 76 6.91 -18.91 -1.71
N GLY A 77 7.60 -17.87 -2.17
CA GLY A 77 7.86 -17.64 -3.60
C GLY A 77 6.70 -17.05 -4.39
N ARG A 78 5.55 -16.85 -3.76
CA ARG A 78 4.39 -16.18 -4.35
C ARG A 78 4.54 -14.67 -4.24
N HIS A 79 4.24 -13.95 -5.31
CA HIS A 79 4.17 -12.49 -5.36
C HIS A 79 2.97 -12.05 -6.18
N ALA A 80 1.78 -12.18 -5.58
CA ALA A 80 0.52 -12.02 -6.27
C ALA A 80 -0.11 -10.64 -6.09
N TYR A 81 -0.80 -10.20 -7.12
CA TYR A 81 -1.52 -8.94 -7.18
C TYR A 81 -2.92 -9.15 -7.70
N VAL A 82 -3.89 -8.43 -7.14
CA VAL A 82 -5.31 -8.57 -7.51
C VAL A 82 -5.74 -7.34 -8.30
N PHE A 83 -6.04 -7.53 -9.56
CA PHE A 83 -6.41 -6.49 -10.51
C PHE A 83 -7.90 -6.51 -10.84
N SER A 84 -8.43 -5.36 -11.26
CA SER A 84 -9.73 -5.27 -11.92
C SER A 84 -9.70 -6.01 -13.26
N LYS A 85 -10.66 -6.91 -13.48
CA LYS A 85 -10.73 -7.73 -14.71
C LYS A 85 -11.10 -6.92 -15.94
N SER A 86 -11.93 -5.89 -15.80
CA SER A 86 -12.29 -4.98 -16.90
C SER A 86 -11.09 -4.35 -17.58
N MET A 87 -10.01 -4.12 -16.81
CA MET A 87 -8.76 -3.60 -17.35
C MET A 87 -8.08 -4.56 -18.32
N TYR A 88 -8.11 -5.85 -18.00
CA TYR A 88 -7.54 -6.90 -18.88
C TYR A 88 -8.37 -7.17 -20.11
N ALA A 89 -9.67 -6.90 -20.03
CA ALA A 89 -10.60 -7.08 -21.15
C ALA A 89 -10.65 -5.86 -22.09
N ALA A 90 -10.03 -4.75 -21.73
CA ALA A 90 -10.04 -3.53 -22.54
C ALA A 90 -9.06 -3.65 -23.71
N ASP A 91 -9.50 -3.32 -24.91
CA ASP A 91 -8.64 -3.25 -26.11
C ASP A 91 -7.62 -2.10 -26.00
N VAL A 92 -7.99 -1.03 -25.31
CA VAL A 92 -7.14 0.14 -25.10
C VAL A 92 -7.22 0.61 -23.67
N PHE A 93 -6.07 0.77 -23.03
CA PHE A 93 -5.92 1.34 -21.69
C PHE A 93 -5.22 2.69 -21.75
N ILE A 94 -5.91 3.75 -21.32
CA ILE A 94 -5.35 5.11 -21.27
C ILE A 94 -5.17 5.51 -19.81
N SER A 95 -3.92 5.70 -19.39
CA SER A 95 -3.60 6.18 -18.05
C SER A 95 -3.53 7.69 -18.01
N ILE A 96 -4.38 8.33 -17.21
CA ILE A 96 -4.43 9.79 -17.02
C ILE A 96 -4.16 10.08 -15.53
N PRO A 97 -2.92 9.99 -15.07
CA PRO A 97 -2.60 10.19 -13.67
C PRO A 97 -2.61 11.66 -13.30
N LYS A 98 -2.99 11.96 -12.07
CA LYS A 98 -2.78 13.29 -11.51
C LYS A 98 -1.30 13.51 -11.24
N LEU A 99 -0.70 14.48 -11.91
CA LEU A 99 0.65 14.92 -11.61
C LEU A 99 0.72 15.56 -10.22
N LYS A 100 1.52 15.01 -9.34
CA LYS A 100 1.71 15.55 -7.98
C LYS A 100 3.08 15.19 -7.42
N ALA A 101 3.58 16.02 -6.50
CA ALA A 101 4.76 15.72 -5.72
C ALA A 101 4.56 14.46 -4.86
N HIS A 102 5.63 13.75 -4.63
CA HIS A 102 5.66 12.56 -3.79
C HIS A 102 6.88 12.56 -2.90
N ALA A 103 6.67 12.45 -1.59
CA ALA A 103 7.74 12.55 -0.59
C ALA A 103 8.88 11.54 -0.79
N LYS A 104 8.56 10.36 -1.32
CA LYS A 104 9.47 9.23 -1.45
C LYS A 104 10.25 9.21 -2.77
N VAL A 105 9.56 9.48 -3.88
CA VAL A 105 10.09 9.31 -5.24
C VAL A 105 10.06 10.60 -6.07
N GLY A 106 9.88 11.73 -5.42
CA GLY A 106 9.84 13.05 -6.06
C GLY A 106 8.51 13.35 -6.74
N ALA A 107 8.04 12.50 -7.65
CA ALA A 107 6.80 12.72 -8.39
C ALA A 107 5.95 11.44 -8.53
N THR A 108 4.65 11.63 -8.67
CA THR A 108 3.72 10.56 -9.06
C THR A 108 3.36 10.76 -10.53
N LEU A 109 3.67 9.75 -11.35
CA LEU A 109 3.49 9.74 -12.81
C LEU A 109 2.70 8.48 -13.24
N ASN A 110 2.68 8.23 -14.57
CA ASN A 110 1.92 7.15 -15.21
C ASN A 110 2.20 5.75 -14.64
N VAL A 111 3.45 5.39 -14.38
CA VAL A 111 3.79 4.06 -13.84
C VAL A 111 3.10 3.84 -12.49
N LYS A 112 3.10 4.86 -11.62
CA LYS A 112 2.37 4.78 -10.34
C LYS A 112 0.85 4.82 -10.54
N GLY A 113 0.35 5.38 -11.63
CA GLY A 113 -1.07 5.37 -12.01
C GLY A 113 -1.64 3.95 -12.10
N LEU A 114 -0.82 2.99 -12.53
CA LEU A 114 -1.20 1.56 -12.60
C LEU A 114 -1.60 0.97 -11.24
N ILE A 115 -1.13 1.53 -10.13
CA ILE A 115 -1.59 1.14 -8.79
C ILE A 115 -3.10 1.37 -8.60
N GLY A 116 -3.69 2.30 -9.36
CA GLY A 116 -5.13 2.54 -9.39
C GLY A 116 -5.95 1.34 -9.86
N THR A 117 -5.36 0.46 -10.63
CA THR A 117 -5.98 -0.73 -11.23
C THR A 117 -6.03 -1.92 -10.27
N ILE A 118 -5.33 -1.85 -9.16
CA ILE A 118 -5.30 -2.87 -8.13
C ILE A 118 -6.60 -2.83 -7.32
N ALA A 119 -7.34 -3.92 -7.38
CA ALA A 119 -8.62 -4.07 -6.70
C ALA A 119 -8.46 -4.30 -5.18
N ASN A 120 -7.48 -5.12 -4.77
CA ASN A 120 -7.15 -5.33 -3.36
C ASN A 120 -5.84 -4.63 -3.01
N LYS A 121 -5.94 -3.51 -2.30
CA LYS A 121 -4.76 -2.70 -1.93
C LYS A 121 -3.80 -3.38 -0.94
N ASN A 122 -4.23 -4.44 -0.25
CA ASN A 122 -3.34 -5.18 0.65
C ASN A 122 -2.34 -6.09 -0.08
N CYS A 123 -2.52 -6.36 -1.37
CA CYS A 123 -1.46 -7.00 -2.15
C CYS A 123 -0.30 -6.06 -2.50
N LEU A 124 -0.45 -4.74 -2.28
CA LEU A 124 0.62 -3.77 -2.50
C LEU A 124 1.58 -3.74 -1.31
N VAL A 125 2.83 -4.03 -1.58
CA VAL A 125 3.89 -3.97 -0.58
C VAL A 125 4.36 -2.54 -0.39
N HIS A 126 4.27 -2.07 0.85
CA HIS A 126 5.16 -1.04 1.34
C HIS A 126 6.37 -1.76 1.94
N TRP A 127 7.54 -1.50 1.40
CA TRP A 127 8.76 -2.09 1.92
C TRP A 127 8.97 -1.68 3.39
N ARG A 128 10.16 -1.82 3.85
CA ARG A 128 10.51 -1.48 5.23
C ARG A 128 10.53 0.03 5.42
N ILE A 129 9.79 0.54 6.40
CA ILE A 129 9.93 1.92 6.86
C ILE A 129 11.37 2.14 7.31
N GLY A 130 12.02 3.19 6.83
CA GLY A 130 13.35 3.54 7.31
C GLY A 130 14.28 4.15 6.28
N PHE A 131 15.55 4.19 6.66
CA PHE A 131 16.65 4.73 5.87
C PHE A 131 17.25 3.65 4.96
N PRO A 132 17.84 4.00 3.80
CA PRO A 132 18.48 3.04 2.90
C PRO A 132 19.53 2.17 3.58
N SER A 133 20.34 2.72 4.47
CA SER A 133 21.35 1.98 5.25
C SER A 133 20.76 0.91 6.19
N GLN A 134 19.46 0.92 6.42
CA GLN A 134 18.72 -0.05 7.23
C GLN A 134 17.73 -0.89 6.40
N GLY A 135 17.89 -0.88 5.09
CA GLY A 135 17.02 -1.60 4.16
C GLY A 135 15.64 -0.95 4.00
N GLY A 136 15.49 0.29 4.41
CA GLY A 136 14.28 1.07 4.22
C GLY A 136 14.31 1.89 2.93
N ASP A 137 13.17 2.48 2.59
CA ASP A 137 13.02 3.28 1.37
C ASP A 137 12.17 4.54 1.60
N GLU A 138 11.91 4.89 2.88
CA GLU A 138 10.91 5.91 3.20
C GLU A 138 11.50 7.25 3.61
N TYR A 139 12.71 7.25 4.15
CA TYR A 139 13.38 8.44 4.65
C TYR A 139 14.77 8.58 4.05
N PRO A 140 15.28 9.81 3.86
CA PRO A 140 16.68 10.04 3.53
C PRO A 140 17.58 9.55 4.68
N GLU A 141 18.87 9.33 4.39
CA GLU A 141 19.83 8.96 5.44
C GLU A 141 19.83 9.97 6.60
N PRO A 142 19.77 9.51 7.86
CA PRO A 142 19.73 10.40 9.01
C PRO A 142 21.10 11.00 9.29
N GLY A 143 21.12 12.25 9.66
CA GLY A 143 22.33 12.92 10.16
C GLY A 143 22.75 12.47 11.55
N ARG A 144 21.83 11.92 12.37
CA ARG A 144 22.09 11.54 13.77
C ARG A 144 22.07 10.03 13.98
N ARG A 145 23.06 9.52 14.70
CA ARG A 145 23.11 8.09 15.07
C ARG A 145 21.94 7.65 15.96
N SER A 146 21.42 8.58 16.79
CA SER A 146 20.25 8.32 17.64
C SER A 146 19.01 7.93 16.84
N ASP A 147 18.82 8.50 15.65
CA ASP A 147 17.65 8.24 14.83
C ASP A 147 17.72 6.86 14.19
N ARG A 148 18.93 6.42 13.84
CA ARG A 148 19.17 5.03 13.40
C ARG A 148 18.85 4.03 14.51
N LEU A 149 19.28 4.31 15.74
CA LEU A 149 19.00 3.44 16.89
C LEU A 149 17.50 3.35 17.18
N LYS A 150 16.82 4.50 17.24
CA LYS A 150 15.36 4.55 17.44
C LYS A 150 14.63 3.72 16.40
N LEU A 151 15.00 3.86 15.11
CA LEU A 151 14.37 3.13 14.05
C LEU A 151 14.69 1.63 14.11
N SER A 152 15.91 1.23 14.48
CA SER A 152 16.27 -0.17 14.68
C SER A 152 15.44 -0.82 15.78
N VAL A 153 15.26 -0.12 16.90
CA VAL A 153 14.38 -0.57 18.00
C VAL A 153 12.93 -0.67 17.51
N GLN A 154 12.45 0.33 16.78
CA GLN A 154 11.10 0.31 16.23
C GLN A 154 10.90 -0.88 15.28
N HIS A 155 11.85 -1.16 14.38
CA HIS A 155 11.79 -2.31 13.49
C HIS A 155 11.76 -3.63 14.27
N PHE A 156 12.64 -3.77 15.26
CA PHE A 156 12.66 -4.95 16.11
C PHE A 156 11.32 -5.19 16.79
N LEU A 157 10.76 -4.16 17.39
CA LEU A 157 9.44 -4.24 18.01
C LEU A 157 8.35 -4.59 16.99
N MET A 158 8.37 -3.96 15.83
CA MET A 158 7.40 -4.21 14.75
C MET A 158 7.51 -5.63 14.17
N ASP A 159 8.66 -6.21 14.16
CA ASP A 159 8.88 -7.55 13.60
C ASP A 159 8.58 -8.68 14.61
N HIS A 160 8.71 -8.41 15.91
CA HIS A 160 8.60 -9.44 16.94
C HIS A 160 7.36 -9.32 17.83
N LEU A 161 6.74 -8.13 17.92
CA LEU A 161 5.54 -7.98 18.73
C LEU A 161 4.27 -8.21 17.90
N PRO A 162 3.23 -8.81 18.52
CA PRO A 162 1.92 -8.91 17.90
C PRO A 162 1.36 -7.54 17.54
N GLU A 163 0.66 -7.45 16.43
CA GLU A 163 0.09 -6.21 15.92
C GLU A 163 -0.79 -5.48 16.95
N ARG A 164 -1.52 -6.25 17.78
CA ARG A 164 -2.32 -5.70 18.89
C ARG A 164 -1.51 -4.88 19.89
N VAL A 165 -0.28 -5.30 20.16
CA VAL A 165 0.63 -4.60 21.10
C VAL A 165 1.13 -3.29 20.48
N HIS A 166 1.40 -3.30 19.19
CA HIS A 166 1.73 -2.09 18.43
C HIS A 166 0.62 -1.06 18.45
N LEU A 167 -0.61 -1.50 18.21
CA LEU A 167 -1.79 -0.67 18.23
C LEU A 167 -2.01 -0.05 19.62
N ALA A 168 -1.88 -0.86 20.67
CA ALA A 168 -1.99 -0.40 22.05
C ALA A 168 -0.90 0.63 22.41
N GLY A 169 0.36 0.36 22.07
CA GLY A 169 1.49 1.27 22.33
C GLY A 169 1.34 2.60 21.60
N ARG A 170 0.90 2.57 20.35
CA ARG A 170 0.64 3.78 19.57
C ARG A 170 -0.53 4.59 20.13
N ASN A 171 -1.61 3.96 20.55
CA ASN A 171 -2.75 4.62 21.16
C ASN A 171 -2.37 5.28 22.51
N LEU A 172 -1.44 4.68 23.24
CA LEU A 172 -0.89 5.27 24.45
C LEU A 172 -0.05 6.53 24.15
N LEU A 173 0.83 6.46 23.16
CA LEU A 173 1.65 7.60 22.73
C LEU A 173 0.83 8.76 22.16
N ARG A 174 -0.33 8.47 21.56
CA ARG A 174 -1.26 9.51 21.07
C ARG A 174 -1.97 10.28 22.18
N LYS A 175 -2.12 9.67 23.36
CA LYS A 175 -2.76 10.31 24.52
C LYS A 175 -1.81 11.19 25.32
N THR A 176 -0.52 11.09 25.05
CA THR A 176 0.48 11.99 25.65
C THR A 176 0.61 13.22 24.73
N PRO A 177 0.26 14.43 25.21
CA PRO A 177 0.47 15.64 24.42
C PRO A 177 1.97 15.80 24.12
N PRO A 178 2.34 16.35 22.96
CA PRO A 178 3.72 16.73 22.72
C PRO A 178 4.14 17.75 23.78
N GLY A 179 5.16 17.41 24.55
CA GLY A 179 5.79 18.31 25.52
C GLY A 179 6.50 19.47 24.84
#